data_e1662a39a07eb0c4b9734b64dac76bf3
#
_entry.id   e1662a39a07eb0c4b9734b64dac76bf3
#
_cell.length_a   1.000
_cell.length_b   1.000
_cell.length_c   1.000
_cell.angle_alpha   90.00
_cell.angle_beta   90.00
_cell.angle_gamma   90.00
#
_symmetry.space_group_name_H-M   'P 1'
#
loop_
_entity.id
_entity.type
_entity.pdbx_description
1 polymer ?
#
loop_
_entity_poly.entity_id
_entity_poly.type
_entity_poly.pdbx_seq_one_letter_code
_entity_poly.pdbx_strand_id
1 'polypeptide(L)'
;KGLEASAIVTIDAIAFRNDVIRDALLNAKLADGLLTVNQVSAQFPGGSDLVASMNLHSPNGIPALSANIDSTVNDVRGVLRWLDFDLSSVPADRLRRMSVRAQMTGTPEQVQVDNLDLRFDSSRLTGGITLALRNRLGVGANLTLDRLNLDSYIGARKAKVIRAPAGVAVKAAGAITPENKIGSANPFSALAALTRVDANLKAHVKSLIYKANPIRDLIV
;
A
#
# COMPACT_ATOMS: atom_id res chain seq x y z
N LYS A 1 11.43 -16.63 -38.87
CA LYS A 1 12.36 -16.79 -37.72
C LYS A 1 11.99 -15.71 -36.70
N GLY A 2 11.60 -16.12 -35.52
CA GLY A 2 11.33 -15.16 -34.42
C GLY A 2 12.63 -14.49 -33.96
N LEU A 3 12.50 -13.29 -33.37
CA LEU A 3 13.61 -12.59 -32.70
C LEU A 3 13.86 -13.30 -31.37
N GLU A 4 15.12 -13.69 -31.13
CA GLU A 4 15.55 -14.15 -29.80
C GLU A 4 16.58 -13.18 -29.23
N ALA A 5 16.39 -12.77 -28.00
CA ALA A 5 17.29 -11.90 -27.26
C ALA A 5 17.25 -12.23 -25.78
N SER A 6 18.36 -12.05 -25.09
CA SER A 6 18.41 -12.13 -23.62
C SER A 6 19.20 -10.97 -23.06
N ALA A 7 18.81 -10.50 -21.89
CA ALA A 7 19.48 -9.41 -21.18
C ALA A 7 19.56 -9.73 -19.68
N ILE A 8 20.74 -9.49 -19.12
CA ILE A 8 20.96 -9.44 -17.68
C ILE A 8 21.54 -8.06 -17.39
N VAL A 9 20.83 -7.29 -16.59
CA VAL A 9 21.24 -5.94 -16.18
C VAL A 9 21.38 -5.92 -14.66
N THR A 10 22.53 -5.50 -14.19
CA THR A 10 22.79 -5.33 -12.75
C THR A 10 23.18 -3.88 -12.50
N ILE A 11 22.59 -3.28 -11.49
CA ILE A 11 22.88 -1.91 -11.08
C ILE A 11 23.11 -1.92 -9.56
N ASP A 12 24.34 -1.59 -9.15
CA ASP A 12 24.73 -1.67 -7.74
C ASP A 12 24.00 -0.64 -6.89
N ALA A 13 23.76 0.56 -7.41
CA ALA A 13 23.10 1.63 -6.68
C ALA A 13 22.41 2.64 -7.61
N ILE A 14 21.19 3.01 -7.24
CA ILE A 14 20.41 4.07 -7.89
C ILE A 14 20.02 5.09 -6.82
N ALA A 15 20.53 6.32 -6.91
CA ALA A 15 20.11 7.40 -6.03
C ALA A 15 18.72 7.90 -6.44
N PHE A 16 17.77 7.88 -5.51
CA PHE A 16 16.41 8.36 -5.72
C PHE A 16 15.80 8.91 -4.42
N ARG A 17 15.27 10.14 -4.45
CA ARG A 17 14.60 10.81 -3.32
C ARG A 17 15.43 10.78 -2.02
N ASN A 18 16.69 11.23 -2.09
CA ASN A 18 17.64 11.29 -0.96
C ASN A 18 17.95 9.93 -0.30
N ASP A 19 17.68 8.83 -0.98
CA ASP A 19 18.04 7.49 -0.53
C ASP A 19 18.55 6.66 -1.71
N VAL A 20 18.97 5.43 -1.46
CA VAL A 20 19.61 4.57 -2.45
C VAL A 20 18.85 3.24 -2.57
N ILE A 21 18.43 2.92 -3.80
CA ILE A 21 17.98 1.58 -4.19
C ILE A 21 19.25 0.80 -4.56
N ARG A 22 19.41 -0.42 -4.06
CA ARG A 22 20.62 -1.23 -4.21
C ARG A 22 20.34 -2.56 -4.89
N ASP A 23 21.39 -3.15 -5.43
CA ASP A 23 21.41 -4.51 -5.97
C ASP A 23 20.23 -4.77 -6.92
N ALA A 24 19.95 -3.80 -7.81
CA ALA A 24 18.89 -3.96 -8.80
C ALA A 24 19.35 -4.94 -9.87
N LEU A 25 18.57 -6.02 -10.09
CA LEU A 25 18.80 -7.04 -11.10
C LEU A 25 17.58 -7.17 -12.00
N LEU A 26 17.82 -7.20 -13.30
CA LEU A 26 16.84 -7.59 -14.31
C LEU A 26 17.41 -8.74 -15.12
N ASN A 27 16.70 -9.87 -15.18
CA ASN A 27 17.00 -10.99 -16.05
C ASN A 27 15.78 -11.23 -16.96
N ALA A 28 15.94 -10.98 -18.26
CA ALA A 28 14.86 -11.08 -19.22
C ALA A 28 15.27 -11.84 -20.48
N LYS A 29 14.33 -12.54 -21.08
CA LYS A 29 14.46 -13.24 -22.35
C LYS A 29 13.27 -12.93 -23.25
N LEU A 30 13.52 -12.60 -24.50
CA LEU A 30 12.52 -12.51 -25.56
C LEU A 30 12.75 -13.68 -26.52
N ALA A 31 11.74 -14.51 -26.74
CA ALA A 31 11.76 -15.59 -27.70
C ALA A 31 10.33 -15.85 -28.23
N ASP A 32 10.19 -16.04 -29.52
CA ASP A 32 8.91 -16.36 -30.16
C ASP A 32 7.75 -15.42 -29.80
N GLY A 33 8.03 -14.13 -29.61
CA GLY A 33 7.05 -13.11 -29.22
C GLY A 33 6.63 -13.16 -27.75
N LEU A 34 7.27 -14.00 -26.93
CA LEU A 34 7.12 -14.06 -25.49
C LEU A 34 8.28 -13.35 -24.81
N LEU A 35 8.00 -12.28 -24.06
CA LEU A 35 8.95 -11.67 -23.14
C LEU A 35 8.79 -12.32 -21.76
N THR A 36 9.82 -13.05 -21.35
CA THR A 36 9.91 -13.63 -20.01
C THR A 36 10.90 -12.83 -19.19
N VAL A 37 10.45 -12.24 -18.12
CA VAL A 37 11.30 -11.65 -17.08
C VAL A 37 11.43 -12.69 -15.97
N ASN A 38 12.55 -13.43 -15.98
CA ASN A 38 12.79 -14.49 -15.01
C ASN A 38 12.89 -13.92 -13.60
N GLN A 39 13.51 -12.73 -13.48
CA GLN A 39 13.69 -12.06 -12.21
C GLN A 39 13.84 -10.55 -12.41
N VAL A 40 13.08 -9.81 -11.61
CA VAL A 40 13.38 -8.43 -11.22
C VAL A 40 13.58 -8.45 -9.73
N SER A 41 14.68 -7.93 -9.24
CA SER A 41 14.88 -7.77 -7.79
C SER A 41 15.61 -6.46 -7.49
N ALA A 42 15.34 -5.90 -6.32
CA ALA A 42 16.04 -4.73 -5.81
C ALA A 42 15.86 -4.64 -4.28
N GLN A 43 16.82 -3.99 -3.63
CA GLN A 43 16.73 -3.61 -2.23
C GLN A 43 16.35 -2.12 -2.14
N PHE A 44 15.25 -1.84 -1.47
CA PHE A 44 14.75 -0.50 -1.26
C PHE A 44 15.11 0.01 0.15
N PRO A 45 15.00 1.31 0.41
CA PRO A 45 15.14 1.86 1.76
C PRO A 45 14.27 1.14 2.80
N GLY A 46 14.69 1.18 4.06
CA GLY A 46 13.99 0.50 5.15
C GLY A 46 14.22 -1.01 5.22
N GLY A 47 15.29 -1.53 4.59
CA GLY A 47 15.57 -2.97 4.54
C GLY A 47 14.46 -3.73 3.84
N SER A 48 14.04 -3.24 2.69
CA SER A 48 12.93 -3.78 1.89
C SER A 48 13.49 -4.52 0.69
N ASP A 49 13.03 -5.74 0.50
CA ASP A 49 13.38 -6.57 -0.66
C ASP A 49 12.16 -6.71 -1.57
N LEU A 50 12.37 -6.56 -2.85
CA LEU A 50 11.39 -6.89 -3.89
C LEU A 50 11.96 -7.96 -4.80
N VAL A 51 11.19 -9.01 -5.03
CA VAL A 51 11.44 -10.00 -6.08
C VAL A 51 10.17 -10.18 -6.89
N ALA A 52 10.31 -10.11 -8.20
CA ALA A 52 9.19 -10.35 -9.11
C ALA A 52 9.65 -11.15 -10.33
N SER A 53 8.73 -11.90 -10.92
CA SER A 53 8.86 -12.53 -12.23
C SER A 53 7.64 -12.18 -13.08
N MET A 54 7.81 -12.13 -14.39
CA MET A 54 6.75 -11.69 -15.29
C MET A 54 6.86 -12.38 -16.66
N ASN A 55 5.71 -12.68 -17.26
CA ASN A 55 5.60 -13.07 -18.64
C ASN A 55 4.66 -12.10 -19.36
N LEU A 56 5.09 -11.60 -20.49
CA LEU A 56 4.29 -10.79 -21.39
C LEU A 56 4.25 -11.46 -22.77
N HIS A 57 3.08 -11.75 -23.23
CA HIS A 57 2.84 -12.35 -24.54
C HIS A 57 1.65 -11.66 -25.22
N SER A 58 1.49 -11.88 -26.50
CA SER A 58 0.43 -11.23 -27.26
C SER A 58 -0.37 -12.25 -28.06
N PRO A 59 -1.23 -13.08 -27.39
CA PRO A 59 -2.07 -14.02 -28.10
C PRO A 59 -3.09 -13.25 -28.96
N ASN A 60 -3.12 -13.59 -30.24
CA ASN A 60 -4.01 -12.92 -31.19
C ASN A 60 -3.84 -11.40 -31.28
N GLY A 61 -2.63 -10.89 -31.01
CA GLY A 61 -2.32 -9.45 -31.04
C GLY A 61 -2.76 -8.66 -29.80
N ILE A 62 -3.34 -9.29 -28.79
CA ILE A 62 -3.74 -8.63 -27.54
C ILE A 62 -2.67 -8.89 -26.48
N PRO A 63 -2.02 -7.86 -25.92
CA PRO A 63 -1.04 -8.03 -24.86
C PRO A 63 -1.67 -8.66 -23.60
N ALA A 64 -1.03 -9.69 -23.09
CA ALA A 64 -1.40 -10.35 -21.85
C ALA A 64 -0.17 -10.49 -20.95
N LEU A 65 -0.33 -10.04 -19.72
CA LEU A 65 0.68 -10.04 -18.66
C LEU A 65 0.33 -11.08 -17.61
N SER A 66 1.31 -11.83 -17.13
CA SER A 66 1.23 -12.55 -15.85
C SER A 66 2.48 -12.27 -15.03
N ALA A 67 2.32 -12.03 -13.74
CA ALA A 67 3.43 -11.71 -12.84
C ALA A 67 3.22 -12.36 -11.47
N ASN A 68 4.34 -12.68 -10.81
CA ASN A 68 4.38 -13.04 -9.41
C ASN A 68 5.22 -12.01 -8.67
N ILE A 69 4.73 -11.58 -7.51
CA ILE A 69 5.37 -10.55 -6.69
C ILE A 69 5.58 -11.12 -5.29
N ASP A 70 6.79 -11.00 -4.78
CA ASP A 70 7.13 -11.26 -3.37
C ASP A 70 7.96 -10.08 -2.86
N SER A 71 7.52 -9.46 -1.78
CA SER A 71 8.21 -8.34 -1.17
C SER A 71 8.15 -8.43 0.34
N THR A 72 9.26 -8.12 0.98
CA THR A 72 9.37 -8.00 2.43
C THR A 72 9.91 -6.63 2.79
N VAL A 73 9.27 -5.97 3.74
CA VAL A 73 9.63 -4.65 4.25
C VAL A 73 9.86 -4.75 5.75
N ASN A 74 11.10 -4.50 6.20
CA ASN A 74 11.49 -4.59 7.61
C ASN A 74 11.28 -3.29 8.38
N ASP A 75 11.23 -2.16 7.68
CA ASP A 75 10.87 -0.85 8.25
C ASP A 75 9.89 -0.13 7.32
N VAL A 76 8.61 -0.45 7.44
CA VAL A 76 7.53 0.18 6.67
C VAL A 76 7.50 1.70 6.90
N ARG A 77 7.82 2.15 8.11
CA ARG A 77 7.88 3.59 8.41
C ARG A 77 9.00 4.29 7.64
N GLY A 78 10.15 3.65 7.50
CA GLY A 78 11.26 4.14 6.69
C GLY A 78 10.85 4.31 5.23
N VAL A 79 10.23 3.27 4.65
CA VAL A 79 9.72 3.32 3.27
C VAL A 79 8.67 4.40 3.08
N LEU A 80 7.70 4.52 3.99
CA LEU A 80 6.64 5.52 3.88
C LEU A 80 7.19 6.94 4.01
N ARG A 81 8.18 7.18 4.88
CA ARG A 81 8.88 8.48 4.96
C ARG A 81 9.67 8.80 3.69
N TRP A 82 10.32 7.80 3.12
CA TRP A 82 11.02 7.95 1.85
C TRP A 82 10.06 8.31 0.69
N LEU A 83 8.80 7.86 0.79
CA LEU A 83 7.72 8.21 -0.14
C LEU A 83 6.97 9.50 0.24
N ASP A 84 7.47 10.28 1.22
CA ASP A 84 6.90 11.53 1.71
C ASP A 84 5.53 11.40 2.41
N PHE A 85 5.21 10.23 2.98
CA PHE A 85 4.00 10.08 3.79
C PHE A 85 4.20 10.65 5.20
N ASP A 86 3.26 11.49 5.65
CA ASP A 86 3.23 11.96 7.03
C ASP A 86 2.74 10.88 7.99
N LEU A 87 3.59 10.48 8.92
CA LEU A 87 3.31 9.45 9.92
C LEU A 87 3.21 10.03 11.35
N SER A 88 3.06 11.33 11.49
CA SER A 88 3.05 12.03 12.79
C SER A 88 1.89 11.55 13.70
N SER A 89 0.77 11.14 13.11
CA SER A 89 -0.41 10.62 13.81
C SER A 89 -0.32 9.15 14.17
N VAL A 90 0.62 8.38 13.61
CA VAL A 90 0.73 6.94 13.82
C VAL A 90 1.76 6.64 14.88
N PRO A 91 1.44 5.86 15.94
CA PRO A 91 2.39 5.47 16.99
C PRO A 91 3.67 4.85 16.44
N ALA A 92 4.80 5.12 17.09
CA ALA A 92 6.13 4.75 16.61
C ALA A 92 6.37 3.22 16.57
N ASP A 93 5.61 2.46 17.33
CA ASP A 93 5.66 1.00 17.41
C ASP A 93 4.82 0.30 16.34
N ARG A 94 4.14 1.06 15.47
CA ARG A 94 3.32 0.56 14.37
C ARG A 94 3.98 0.78 13.01
N LEU A 95 3.46 0.10 12.00
CA LEU A 95 3.99 0.10 10.63
C LEU A 95 5.47 -0.31 10.61
N ARG A 96 5.77 -1.42 11.31
CA ARG A 96 7.15 -1.91 11.43
C ARG A 96 7.50 -2.86 10.30
N ARG A 97 6.72 -3.91 10.15
CA ARG A 97 7.00 -4.98 9.17
C ARG A 97 5.82 -5.21 8.26
N MET A 98 6.13 -5.47 7.00
CA MET A 98 5.14 -5.87 6.01
C MET A 98 5.75 -6.93 5.10
N SER A 99 4.93 -7.86 4.64
CA SER A 99 5.26 -8.71 3.51
C SER A 99 4.04 -8.83 2.60
N VAL A 100 4.28 -8.88 1.31
CA VAL A 100 3.24 -9.06 0.31
C VAL A 100 3.63 -10.15 -0.66
N ARG A 101 2.70 -11.07 -0.93
CA ARG A 101 2.74 -12.02 -2.04
C ARG A 101 1.48 -11.87 -2.84
N ALA A 102 1.63 -11.85 -4.15
CA ALA A 102 0.49 -11.74 -5.04
C ALA A 102 0.82 -12.33 -6.41
N GLN A 103 -0.21 -12.82 -7.08
CA GLN A 103 -0.17 -13.14 -8.50
C GLN A 103 -0.98 -12.07 -9.23
N MET A 104 -0.47 -11.60 -10.34
CA MET A 104 -1.13 -10.58 -11.14
C MET A 104 -1.27 -11.06 -12.57
N THR A 105 -2.45 -10.88 -13.13
CA THR A 105 -2.70 -11.02 -14.56
C THR A 105 -3.25 -9.72 -15.11
N GLY A 106 -2.93 -9.41 -16.36
CA GLY A 106 -3.32 -8.16 -16.96
C GLY A 106 -3.52 -8.24 -18.46
N THR A 107 -4.48 -7.47 -18.92
CA THR A 107 -4.72 -7.13 -20.32
C THR A 107 -4.88 -5.62 -20.43
N PRO A 108 -4.93 -5.00 -21.62
CA PRO A 108 -5.22 -3.56 -21.74
C PRO A 108 -6.53 -3.12 -21.09
N GLU A 109 -7.47 -4.04 -20.91
CA GLU A 109 -8.80 -3.74 -20.38
C GLU A 109 -8.98 -4.06 -18.90
N GLN A 110 -8.11 -4.91 -18.32
CA GLN A 110 -8.27 -5.42 -16.96
C GLN A 110 -6.94 -5.80 -16.33
N VAL A 111 -6.80 -5.49 -15.05
CA VAL A 111 -5.75 -6.03 -14.18
C VAL A 111 -6.42 -6.78 -13.04
N GLN A 112 -5.94 -7.99 -12.79
CA GLN A 112 -6.42 -8.83 -11.69
C GLN A 112 -5.25 -9.21 -10.79
N VAL A 113 -5.44 -9.06 -9.50
CA VAL A 113 -4.52 -9.51 -8.46
C VAL A 113 -5.18 -10.66 -7.73
N ASP A 114 -4.57 -11.82 -7.82
CA ASP A 114 -5.04 -13.05 -7.19
C ASP A 114 -4.07 -13.49 -6.10
N ASN A 115 -4.54 -14.35 -5.22
CA ASN A 115 -3.74 -14.93 -4.15
C ASN A 115 -2.98 -13.89 -3.33
N LEU A 116 -3.58 -12.69 -3.16
CA LEU A 116 -3.01 -11.66 -2.30
C LEU A 116 -2.87 -12.20 -0.88
N ASP A 117 -1.66 -12.20 -0.35
CA ASP A 117 -1.32 -12.44 1.06
C ASP A 117 -0.47 -11.26 1.54
N LEU A 118 -1.11 -10.29 2.14
CA LEU A 118 -0.48 -9.13 2.73
C LEU A 118 -0.46 -9.30 4.25
N ARG A 119 0.72 -9.27 4.84
CA ARG A 119 0.92 -9.26 6.29
C ARG A 119 1.52 -7.93 6.68
N PHE A 120 0.96 -7.29 7.66
CA PHE A 120 1.50 -6.05 8.21
C PHE A 120 1.31 -6.04 9.74
N ASP A 121 2.39 -5.74 10.43
CA ASP A 121 2.46 -5.85 11.89
C ASP A 121 1.88 -7.20 12.38
N SER A 122 0.71 -7.19 13.02
CA SER A 122 0.02 -8.39 13.51
C SER A 122 -1.20 -8.81 12.68
N SER A 123 -1.46 -8.15 11.56
CA SER A 123 -2.63 -8.35 10.71
C SER A 123 -2.28 -9.09 9.43
N ARG A 124 -3.23 -9.86 8.91
CA ARG A 124 -3.11 -10.52 7.61
C ARG A 124 -4.34 -10.25 6.76
N LEU A 125 -4.12 -9.72 5.56
CA LEU A 125 -5.13 -9.49 4.55
C LEU A 125 -4.92 -10.47 3.40
N THR A 126 -5.96 -11.19 3.02
CA THR A 126 -5.93 -12.13 1.89
C THR A 126 -7.09 -11.87 0.95
N GLY A 127 -6.96 -12.30 -0.30
CA GLY A 127 -8.07 -12.24 -1.26
C GLY A 127 -7.63 -11.89 -2.67
N GLY A 128 -8.47 -11.16 -3.39
CA GLY A 128 -8.21 -10.72 -4.74
C GLY A 128 -8.81 -9.35 -5.04
N ILE A 129 -8.23 -8.69 -6.04
CA ILE A 129 -8.64 -7.37 -6.51
C ILE A 129 -8.69 -7.41 -8.03
N THR A 130 -9.72 -6.83 -8.61
CA THR A 130 -9.86 -6.67 -10.06
C THR A 130 -10.04 -5.20 -10.40
N LEU A 131 -9.27 -4.70 -11.35
CA LEU A 131 -9.37 -3.36 -11.90
C LEU A 131 -9.79 -3.46 -13.36
N ALA A 132 -10.97 -2.97 -13.70
CA ALA A 132 -11.41 -2.85 -15.09
C ALA A 132 -11.01 -1.48 -15.62
N LEU A 133 -10.14 -1.47 -16.65
CA LEU A 133 -9.54 -0.27 -17.25
C LEU A 133 -10.34 0.16 -18.48
N ARG A 134 -11.63 0.40 -18.30
CA ARG A 134 -12.54 0.85 -19.37
C ARG A 134 -12.73 2.36 -19.29
N ASN A 135 -13.67 2.92 -20.09
CA ASN A 135 -14.01 4.35 -20.05
C ASN A 135 -14.39 4.83 -18.63
N ARG A 136 -14.94 3.96 -17.80
CA ARG A 136 -15.08 4.14 -16.35
C ARG A 136 -14.24 3.07 -15.65
N LEU A 137 -13.43 3.51 -14.71
CA LEU A 137 -12.64 2.61 -13.88
C LEU A 137 -13.60 1.76 -13.02
N GLY A 138 -13.50 0.43 -13.15
CA GLY A 138 -14.21 -0.51 -12.30
C GLY A 138 -13.25 -1.12 -11.29
N VAL A 139 -13.65 -1.18 -10.02
CA VAL A 139 -12.88 -1.83 -8.95
C VAL A 139 -13.72 -2.92 -8.31
N GLY A 140 -13.26 -4.15 -8.40
CA GLY A 140 -13.80 -5.29 -7.67
C GLY A 140 -12.79 -5.75 -6.61
N ALA A 141 -13.24 -6.05 -5.40
CA ALA A 141 -12.38 -6.68 -4.41
C ALA A 141 -13.16 -7.67 -3.55
N ASN A 142 -12.50 -8.78 -3.23
CA ASN A 142 -12.98 -9.76 -2.26
C ASN A 142 -11.83 -10.04 -1.28
N LEU A 143 -11.92 -9.43 -0.10
CA LEU A 143 -10.82 -9.37 0.85
C LEU A 143 -11.23 -9.95 2.21
N THR A 144 -10.32 -10.66 2.82
CA THR A 144 -10.47 -11.16 4.19
C THR A 144 -9.34 -10.64 5.06
N LEU A 145 -9.67 -9.89 6.10
CA LEU A 145 -8.77 -9.41 7.13
C LEU A 145 -8.94 -10.26 8.39
N ASP A 146 -7.87 -10.89 8.87
CA ASP A 146 -7.93 -11.78 10.04
C ASP A 146 -8.20 -11.00 11.33
N ARG A 147 -7.40 -9.96 11.57
CA ARG A 147 -7.52 -9.10 12.75
C ARG A 147 -6.99 -7.70 12.46
N LEU A 148 -7.59 -6.70 13.08
CA LEU A 148 -7.08 -5.34 13.10
C LEU A 148 -7.39 -4.70 14.45
N ASN A 149 -6.36 -4.22 15.14
CA ASN A 149 -6.55 -3.33 16.28
C ASN A 149 -6.40 -1.88 15.78
N LEU A 150 -7.52 -1.26 15.43
CA LEU A 150 -7.53 0.10 14.88
C LEU A 150 -7.05 1.14 15.91
N ASP A 151 -7.35 0.92 17.21
CA ASP A 151 -6.90 1.80 18.29
C ASP A 151 -5.38 1.89 18.39
N SER A 152 -4.68 0.84 17.95
CA SER A 152 -3.22 0.83 17.92
C SER A 152 -2.62 1.74 16.85
N TYR A 153 -3.38 2.12 15.84
CA TYR A 153 -2.94 2.99 14.73
C TYR A 153 -3.45 4.42 14.87
N ILE A 154 -4.58 4.58 15.53
CA ILE A 154 -5.12 5.89 15.89
C ILE A 154 -4.44 6.28 17.19
N GLY A 155 -3.37 7.09 17.12
CA GLY A 155 -2.67 7.56 18.31
C GLY A 155 -3.67 8.05 19.34
N ALA A 156 -3.52 7.60 20.59
CA ALA A 156 -4.30 8.14 21.68
C ALA A 156 -4.15 9.67 21.61
N ARG A 157 -5.24 10.37 21.27
CA ARG A 157 -5.28 11.82 21.47
C ARG A 157 -4.83 12.00 22.91
N LYS A 158 -3.64 12.58 23.13
CA LYS A 158 -3.21 12.95 24.46
C LYS A 158 -4.35 13.75 25.03
N ALA A 159 -5.14 13.15 25.92
CA ALA A 159 -6.08 13.89 26.72
C ALA A 159 -5.23 14.96 27.37
N LYS A 160 -5.40 16.20 26.93
CA LYS A 160 -4.76 17.35 27.55
C LYS A 160 -5.34 17.34 28.95
N VAL A 161 -4.61 16.75 29.90
CA VAL A 161 -4.92 16.86 31.32
C VAL A 161 -4.76 18.36 31.58
N ILE A 162 -5.90 19.06 31.52
CA ILE A 162 -6.00 20.43 32.04
C ILE A 162 -5.89 20.26 33.55
N ARG A 163 -4.65 20.22 34.03
CA ARG A 163 -4.37 20.50 35.42
C ARG A 163 -4.71 21.96 35.58
N ALA A 164 -5.88 22.24 36.13
CA ALA A 164 -6.24 23.56 36.56
C ALA A 164 -5.22 24.00 37.62
N PRO A 165 -4.44 25.06 37.38
CA PRO A 165 -3.72 25.70 38.49
C PRO A 165 -4.76 26.45 39.32
N ALA A 166 -4.81 26.13 40.61
CA ALA A 166 -5.55 26.92 41.56
C ALA A 166 -5.02 28.37 41.53
N GLY A 167 -5.94 29.29 41.25
CA GLY A 167 -5.84 30.70 41.59
C GLY A 167 -4.76 31.53 40.87
N VAL A 168 -5.16 32.25 39.84
CA VAL A 168 -4.88 33.70 39.69
C VAL A 168 -5.85 34.25 38.63
N ALA A 169 -6.64 35.21 39.01
CA ALA A 169 -7.42 36.04 38.11
C ALA A 169 -6.53 36.98 37.32
N VAL A 170 -6.54 36.94 36.00
CA VAL A 170 -6.01 38.02 35.15
C VAL A 170 -7.00 38.30 34.00
N LYS A 171 -7.24 39.59 33.90
CA LYS A 171 -8.08 40.35 32.97
C LYS A 171 -8.09 39.90 31.53
N ALA A 172 -9.28 40.03 30.96
CA ALA A 172 -9.53 40.01 29.51
C ALA A 172 -8.72 41.06 28.75
N ALA A 173 -8.07 40.67 27.69
CA ALA A 173 -7.69 41.54 26.57
C ALA A 173 -7.47 40.70 25.29
N GLY A 174 -8.16 41.05 24.21
CA GLY A 174 -7.70 40.87 22.84
C GLY A 174 -8.08 39.53 22.19
N ALA A 175 -9.18 39.53 21.45
CA ALA A 175 -9.47 38.54 20.42
C ALA A 175 -8.37 38.57 19.35
N ILE A 176 -7.59 37.48 19.26
CA ILE A 176 -6.82 37.13 18.08
C ILE A 176 -7.39 35.81 17.58
N THR A 177 -8.07 35.87 16.47
CA THR A 177 -8.52 34.70 15.71
C THR A 177 -7.29 34.06 15.08
N PRO A 178 -6.90 32.83 15.42
CA PRO A 178 -5.97 32.12 14.59
C PRO A 178 -6.77 31.46 13.46
N GLU A 179 -6.60 31.98 12.28
CA GLU A 179 -6.97 31.29 11.06
C GLU A 179 -6.11 30.04 10.90
N ASN A 180 -6.55 28.95 11.49
CA ASN A 180 -5.84 27.68 11.43
C ASN A 180 -6.38 26.88 10.24
N LYS A 181 -5.84 27.14 9.06
CA LYS A 181 -5.91 26.23 7.91
C LYS A 181 -4.97 25.05 8.15
N ILE A 182 -5.27 24.22 9.11
CA ILE A 182 -4.77 22.86 9.11
C ILE A 182 -5.82 22.04 8.38
N GLY A 183 -5.53 21.72 7.12
CA GLY A 183 -6.30 20.74 6.37
C GLY A 183 -6.32 19.43 7.15
N SER A 184 -7.41 19.20 7.87
CA SER A 184 -7.80 17.90 8.37
C SER A 184 -7.99 17.03 7.14
N ALA A 185 -6.98 16.28 6.76
CA ALA A 185 -7.11 15.23 5.77
C ALA A 185 -8.08 14.21 6.36
N ASN A 186 -9.35 14.38 6.03
CA ASN A 186 -10.37 13.40 6.33
C ASN A 186 -9.98 12.12 5.59
N PRO A 187 -9.69 10.99 6.27
CA PRO A 187 -9.34 9.75 5.61
C PRO A 187 -10.42 9.29 4.61
N PHE A 188 -11.62 9.84 4.72
CA PHE A 188 -12.73 9.61 3.80
C PHE A 188 -12.75 10.58 2.60
N SER A 189 -11.85 11.57 2.52
CA SER A 189 -11.77 12.44 1.35
C SER A 189 -11.33 11.68 0.08
N ALA A 190 -10.58 10.59 0.25
CA ALA A 190 -10.27 9.67 -0.83
C ALA A 190 -11.52 8.97 -1.40
N LEU A 191 -12.58 8.80 -0.60
CA LEU A 191 -13.85 8.24 -1.05
C LEU A 191 -14.63 9.19 -1.96
N ALA A 192 -14.42 10.50 -1.85
CA ALA A 192 -15.04 11.46 -2.78
C ALA A 192 -14.51 11.32 -4.21
N ALA A 193 -13.31 10.78 -4.40
CA ALA A 193 -12.78 10.46 -5.72
C ALA A 193 -13.46 9.23 -6.35
N LEU A 194 -14.12 8.39 -5.54
CA LEU A 194 -14.82 7.18 -5.99
C LEU A 194 -16.16 7.46 -6.70
N THR A 195 -16.65 8.69 -6.71
CA THR A 195 -17.91 9.04 -7.42
C THR A 195 -17.86 8.80 -8.93
N ARG A 196 -16.66 8.57 -9.48
CA ARG A 196 -16.43 8.24 -10.90
C ARG A 196 -15.99 6.80 -11.14
N VAL A 197 -16.01 5.98 -10.10
CA VAL A 197 -15.52 4.59 -10.12
C VAL A 197 -16.69 3.66 -9.81
N ASP A 198 -16.87 2.64 -10.63
CA ASP A 198 -17.82 1.56 -10.32
C ASP A 198 -17.12 0.59 -9.36
N ALA A 199 -17.54 0.56 -8.09
CA ALA A 199 -16.91 -0.26 -7.07
C ALA A 199 -17.83 -1.40 -6.59
N ASN A 200 -17.31 -2.62 -6.59
CA ASN A 200 -17.93 -3.80 -5.99
C ASN A 200 -16.96 -4.39 -4.97
N LEU A 201 -17.13 -4.03 -3.72
CA LEU A 201 -16.22 -4.40 -2.64
C LEU A 201 -16.92 -5.38 -1.69
N LYS A 202 -16.29 -6.52 -1.47
CA LYS A 202 -16.65 -7.45 -0.41
C LYS A 202 -15.50 -7.56 0.56
N ALA A 203 -15.74 -7.26 1.82
CA ALA A 203 -14.73 -7.37 2.86
C ALA A 203 -15.26 -8.17 4.05
N HIS A 204 -14.51 -9.17 4.47
CA HIS A 204 -14.76 -9.91 5.70
C HIS A 204 -13.66 -9.62 6.70
N VAL A 205 -14.01 -9.00 7.81
CA VAL A 205 -13.09 -8.71 8.92
C VAL A 205 -13.43 -9.62 10.09
N LYS A 206 -12.59 -10.64 10.35
CA LYS A 206 -12.85 -11.62 11.40
C LYS A 206 -12.78 -11.01 12.80
N SER A 207 -11.88 -10.07 13.03
CA SER A 207 -11.73 -9.41 14.33
C SER A 207 -11.24 -7.98 14.15
N LEU A 208 -12.04 -7.02 14.59
CA LEU A 208 -11.70 -5.59 14.62
C LEU A 208 -11.82 -5.09 16.05
N ILE A 209 -10.81 -4.39 16.55
CA ILE A 209 -10.89 -3.64 17.80
C ILE A 209 -10.97 -2.16 17.47
N TYR A 210 -12.03 -1.51 17.94
CA TYR A 210 -12.25 -0.06 17.79
C TYR A 210 -12.86 0.53 19.07
N LYS A 211 -12.23 1.57 19.62
CA LYS A 211 -12.58 2.19 20.91
C LYS A 211 -12.72 1.15 22.03
N ALA A 212 -11.71 0.25 22.11
CA ALA A 212 -11.63 -0.87 23.04
C ALA A 212 -12.77 -1.91 22.93
N ASN A 213 -13.65 -1.80 21.93
CA ASN A 213 -14.71 -2.75 21.68
C ASN A 213 -14.30 -3.75 20.60
N PRO A 214 -14.37 -5.06 20.86
CA PRO A 214 -14.16 -6.07 19.84
C PRO A 214 -15.40 -6.25 18.97
N ILE A 215 -15.26 -6.10 17.67
CA ILE A 215 -16.24 -6.40 16.64
C ILE A 215 -15.76 -7.66 15.94
N ARG A 216 -16.60 -8.66 15.77
CA ARG A 216 -16.27 -9.92 15.14
C ARG A 216 -17.14 -10.16 13.92
N ASP A 217 -16.56 -10.83 12.92
CA ASP A 217 -17.26 -11.29 11.72
C ASP A 217 -18.03 -10.16 10.99
N LEU A 218 -17.38 -9.00 10.86
CA LEU A 218 -17.91 -7.88 10.11
C LEU A 218 -17.81 -8.19 8.61
N ILE A 219 -18.95 -8.19 7.93
CA ILE A 219 -19.06 -8.33 6.46
C ILE A 219 -19.57 -7.01 5.89
N VAL A 220 -18.89 -6.51 4.88
CA VAL A 220 -19.20 -5.27 4.16
C VAL A 220 -19.26 -5.55 2.67
#